data_195193231811c8bb8f3f158fe73cf967
#
_entry.id   195193231811c8bb8f3f158fe73cf967
#
_cell.length_a   1.000
_cell.length_b   1.000
_cell.length_c   1.000
_cell.angle_alpha   90.00
_cell.angle_beta   90.00
_cell.angle_gamma   90.00
#
_symmetry.space_group_name_H-M   'P 1'
#
loop_
_entity.id
_entity.type
_entity.pdbx_description
1 polymer ?
#
loop_
_entity_poly.entity_id
_entity_poly.type
_entity_poly.pdbx_seq_one_letter_code
_entity_poly.pdbx_strand_id
1 'polypeptide(L)'
;MLKKSKQSLIMAASLFLLFIIFTVMVKTIDVRPIGPEQSSVGFASVNKFVFELFGVNPLWYNVSEWTGAAAMATAFGFAMAGLFQLVTRRSIWKVDVPILVLGAFYGILAACYVFFAVVVINYRPVILTQGPVLEASFPSSHT
;
A
#
# COMPACT_ATOMS: atom_id res chain seq x y z
N MET A 1 -17.45 26.16 6.31
CA MET A 1 -16.44 25.14 6.70
C MET A 1 -17.04 23.80 7.05
N LEU A 2 -18.06 23.70 7.90
CA LEU A 2 -18.68 22.42 8.34
C LEU A 2 -19.24 21.54 7.22
N LYS A 3 -19.78 22.11 6.13
CA LYS A 3 -20.33 21.33 4.99
C LYS A 3 -19.22 20.59 4.22
N LYS A 4 -18.07 21.24 3.98
CA LYS A 4 -16.90 20.60 3.31
C LYS A 4 -16.32 19.47 4.18
N SER A 5 -16.24 19.66 5.50
CA SER A 5 -15.75 18.65 6.43
C SER A 5 -16.64 17.40 6.43
N LYS A 6 -17.98 17.56 6.44
CA LYS A 6 -18.93 16.43 6.32
C LYS A 6 -18.79 15.68 5.00
N GLN A 7 -18.63 16.39 3.88
CA GLN A 7 -18.42 15.75 2.57
C GLN A 7 -17.14 14.94 2.53
N SER A 8 -16.04 15.49 3.06
CA SER A 8 -14.76 14.76 3.14
C SER A 8 -14.86 13.51 4.02
N LEU A 9 -15.58 13.58 5.13
CA LEU A 9 -15.80 12.43 6.02
C LEU A 9 -16.63 11.33 5.33
N ILE A 10 -17.71 11.71 4.66
CA ILE A 10 -18.55 10.77 3.90
C ILE A 10 -17.73 10.11 2.81
N MET A 11 -16.93 10.87 2.07
CA MET A 11 -16.07 10.33 1.02
C MET A 11 -15.04 9.35 1.60
N ALA A 12 -14.39 9.69 2.70
CA ALA A 12 -13.44 8.81 3.37
C ALA A 12 -14.10 7.52 3.87
N ALA A 13 -15.28 7.61 4.48
CA ALA A 13 -16.05 6.44 4.92
C ALA A 13 -16.49 5.56 3.75
N SER A 14 -16.90 6.16 2.63
CA SER A 14 -17.27 5.41 1.42
C SER A 14 -16.08 4.68 0.81
N LEU A 15 -14.92 5.33 0.72
CA LEU A 15 -13.70 4.71 0.22
C LEU A 15 -13.23 3.57 1.14
N PHE A 16 -13.34 3.75 2.45
CA PHE A 16 -13.01 2.70 3.41
C PHE A 16 -13.94 1.49 3.28
N LEU A 17 -15.25 1.73 3.11
CA LEU A 17 -16.22 0.67 2.86
C LEU A 17 -15.92 -0.08 1.56
N LEU A 18 -15.62 0.64 0.48
CA LEU A 18 -15.21 0.04 -0.80
C LEU A 18 -13.95 -0.80 -0.64
N PHE A 19 -12.97 -0.35 0.14
CA PHE A 19 -11.77 -1.11 0.43
C PHE A 19 -12.08 -2.43 1.15
N ILE A 20 -12.99 -2.41 2.15
CA ILE A 20 -13.42 -3.63 2.85
C ILE A 20 -14.12 -4.58 1.89
N ILE A 21 -15.07 -4.08 1.09
CA ILE A 21 -15.80 -4.88 0.10
C ILE A 21 -14.81 -5.52 -0.88
N PHE A 22 -13.88 -4.75 -1.41
CA PHE A 22 -12.86 -5.25 -2.34
C PHE A 22 -11.96 -6.31 -1.68
N THR A 23 -11.56 -6.11 -0.43
CA THR A 23 -10.79 -7.09 0.35
C THR A 23 -11.53 -8.43 0.49
N VAL A 24 -12.83 -8.38 0.79
CA VAL A 24 -13.67 -9.57 0.84
C VAL A 24 -13.79 -10.23 -0.54
N MET A 25 -13.98 -9.45 -1.59
CA MET A 25 -14.05 -9.96 -2.97
C MET A 25 -12.77 -10.69 -3.37
N VAL A 26 -11.59 -10.13 -3.06
CA VAL A 26 -10.29 -10.77 -3.33
C VAL A 26 -10.16 -12.11 -2.62
N LYS A 27 -10.74 -12.25 -1.43
CA LYS A 27 -10.72 -13.52 -0.68
C LYS A 27 -11.76 -14.56 -1.10
N THR A 28 -12.78 -14.15 -1.84
CA THR A 28 -13.96 -15.02 -2.09
C THR A 28 -14.22 -15.28 -3.57
N ILE A 29 -13.82 -14.37 -4.47
CA ILE A 29 -14.16 -14.48 -5.89
C ILE A 29 -13.00 -15.11 -6.65
N ASP A 30 -13.29 -16.19 -7.38
CA ASP A 30 -12.36 -16.91 -8.27
C ASP A 30 -11.00 -17.15 -7.61
N VAL A 31 -11.04 -17.70 -6.41
CA VAL A 31 -9.84 -18.01 -5.62
C VAL A 31 -9.27 -19.34 -6.10
N ARG A 32 -7.98 -19.34 -6.49
CA ARG A 32 -7.24 -20.55 -6.89
C ARG A 32 -5.97 -20.71 -6.06
N PRO A 33 -5.59 -21.94 -5.73
CA PRO A 33 -4.33 -22.19 -5.05
C PRO A 33 -3.15 -21.83 -5.96
N ILE A 34 -2.13 -21.25 -5.38
CA ILE A 34 -0.86 -20.94 -6.03
C ILE A 34 0.30 -21.33 -5.11
N GLY A 35 1.09 -22.32 -5.49
CA GLY A 35 2.27 -22.75 -4.73
C GLY A 35 1.96 -23.47 -3.41
N PRO A 36 2.99 -23.66 -2.55
CA PRO A 36 2.88 -24.40 -1.29
C PRO A 36 2.08 -23.66 -0.22
N GLU A 37 1.73 -24.38 0.88
CA GLU A 37 1.22 -23.83 2.14
C GLU A 37 -0.13 -23.09 2.04
N GLN A 38 -1.09 -23.65 1.29
CA GLN A 38 -2.44 -23.09 1.17
C GLN A 38 -2.47 -21.64 0.63
N SER A 39 -1.40 -21.20 0.00
CA SER A 39 -1.36 -19.89 -0.67
C SER A 39 -2.39 -19.83 -1.78
N SER A 40 -3.09 -18.71 -1.88
CA SER A 40 -4.16 -18.52 -2.85
C SER A 40 -4.12 -17.14 -3.49
N VAL A 41 -4.65 -17.08 -4.71
CA VAL A 41 -4.83 -15.86 -5.49
C VAL A 41 -6.30 -15.69 -5.80
N GLY A 42 -6.87 -14.55 -5.40
CA GLY A 42 -8.20 -14.14 -5.79
C GLY A 42 -8.23 -13.51 -7.18
N PHE A 43 -9.40 -13.49 -7.81
CA PHE A 43 -9.56 -13.04 -9.20
C PHE A 43 -8.58 -13.74 -10.16
N ALA A 44 -8.32 -15.02 -9.95
CA ALA A 44 -7.28 -15.76 -10.67
C ALA A 44 -7.43 -15.71 -12.18
N SER A 45 -8.65 -15.81 -12.71
CA SER A 45 -8.93 -15.72 -14.15
C SER A 45 -8.63 -14.34 -14.71
N VAL A 46 -8.97 -13.26 -13.99
CA VAL A 46 -8.68 -11.88 -14.37
C VAL A 46 -7.17 -11.64 -14.34
N ASN A 47 -6.50 -12.07 -13.28
CA ASN A 47 -5.04 -11.97 -13.17
C ASN A 47 -4.33 -12.71 -14.31
N LYS A 48 -4.80 -13.92 -14.65
CA LYS A 48 -4.26 -14.68 -15.77
C LYS A 48 -4.46 -13.95 -17.10
N PHE A 49 -5.65 -13.44 -17.37
CA PHE A 49 -5.95 -12.70 -18.59
C PHE A 49 -5.06 -11.45 -18.73
N VAL A 50 -4.93 -10.67 -17.66
CA VAL A 50 -4.07 -9.47 -17.66
C VAL A 50 -2.60 -9.85 -17.88
N PHE A 51 -2.15 -10.94 -17.26
CA PHE A 51 -0.78 -11.43 -17.45
C PHE A 51 -0.52 -11.92 -18.88
N GLU A 52 -1.47 -12.63 -19.48
CA GLU A 52 -1.37 -13.09 -20.89
C GLU A 52 -1.34 -11.91 -21.87
N LEU A 53 -2.04 -10.82 -21.54
CA LEU A 53 -2.11 -9.62 -22.38
C LEU A 53 -0.85 -8.76 -22.30
N PHE A 54 -0.32 -8.53 -21.09
CA PHE A 54 0.77 -7.57 -20.86
C PHE A 54 2.12 -8.24 -20.58
N GLY A 55 2.12 -9.50 -20.12
CA GLY A 55 3.32 -10.21 -19.70
C GLY A 55 4.05 -9.54 -18.54
N VAL A 56 5.34 -9.87 -18.41
CA VAL A 56 6.26 -9.19 -17.49
C VAL A 56 7.12 -8.23 -18.31
N ASN A 57 6.97 -6.94 -18.08
CA ASN A 57 7.77 -5.94 -18.77
C ASN A 57 8.81 -5.33 -17.80
N PRO A 58 10.11 -5.62 -18.00
CA PRO A 58 11.18 -5.14 -17.12
C PRO A 58 11.26 -3.61 -17.02
N LEU A 59 10.87 -2.89 -18.09
CA LEU A 59 10.89 -1.42 -18.08
C LEU A 59 9.87 -0.88 -17.10
N TRP A 60 8.62 -1.35 -17.15
CA TRP A 60 7.58 -0.91 -16.21
C TRP A 60 7.88 -1.32 -14.77
N TYR A 61 8.49 -2.49 -14.58
CA TYR A 61 8.98 -2.91 -13.27
C TYR A 61 10.00 -1.91 -12.72
N ASN A 62 11.03 -1.57 -13.50
CA ASN A 62 12.04 -0.60 -13.08
C ASN A 62 11.45 0.79 -12.83
N VAL A 63 10.51 1.26 -13.65
CA VAL A 63 9.82 2.55 -13.44
C VAL A 63 9.07 2.54 -12.10
N SER A 64 8.39 1.44 -11.76
CA SER A 64 7.70 1.28 -10.47
C SER A 64 8.70 1.36 -9.30
N GLU A 65 9.82 0.63 -9.37
CA GLU A 65 10.87 0.66 -8.36
C GLU A 65 11.45 2.07 -8.14
N TRP A 66 11.80 2.78 -9.21
CA TRP A 66 12.31 4.14 -9.13
C TRP A 66 11.29 5.13 -8.57
N THR A 67 10.02 4.97 -8.95
CA THR A 67 8.93 5.80 -8.40
C THR A 67 8.74 5.55 -6.92
N GLY A 68 8.78 4.30 -6.49
CA GLY A 68 8.76 3.92 -5.07
C GLY A 68 9.93 4.50 -4.29
N ALA A 69 11.15 4.39 -4.83
CA ALA A 69 12.35 4.99 -4.22
C ALA A 69 12.24 6.51 -4.08
N ALA A 70 11.72 7.20 -5.09
CA ALA A 70 11.50 8.65 -5.05
C ALA A 70 10.44 9.04 -4.00
N ALA A 71 9.36 8.27 -3.88
CA ALA A 71 8.35 8.48 -2.86
C ALA A 71 8.92 8.29 -1.44
N MET A 72 9.73 7.24 -1.23
CA MET A 72 10.41 7.02 0.05
C MET A 72 11.41 8.12 0.38
N ALA A 73 12.21 8.57 -0.58
CA ALA A 73 13.13 9.69 -0.39
C ALA A 73 12.40 10.98 -0.01
N THR A 74 11.24 11.24 -0.63
CA THR A 74 10.39 12.39 -0.29
C THR A 74 9.85 12.29 1.14
N ALA A 75 9.33 11.14 1.54
CA ALA A 75 8.84 10.88 2.90
C ALA A 75 9.97 11.06 3.93
N PHE A 76 11.17 10.55 3.64
CA PHE A 76 12.35 10.72 4.48
C PHE A 76 12.76 12.19 4.60
N GLY A 77 12.72 12.97 3.51
CA GLY A 77 12.97 14.41 3.52
C GLY A 77 12.04 15.16 4.48
N PHE A 78 10.74 14.86 4.45
CA PHE A 78 9.79 15.45 5.39
C PHE A 78 10.00 14.99 6.84
N ALA A 79 10.39 13.73 7.05
CA ALA A 79 10.73 13.24 8.38
C ALA A 79 11.93 13.97 8.96
N MET A 80 12.97 14.20 8.15
CA MET A 80 14.16 14.98 8.54
C MET A 80 13.82 16.44 8.83
N ALA A 81 12.97 17.07 8.01
CA ALA A 81 12.48 18.42 8.27
C ALA A 81 11.71 18.52 9.59
N GLY A 82 10.87 17.55 9.87
CA GLY A 82 10.14 17.46 11.14
C GLY A 82 11.06 17.27 12.34
N LEU A 83 12.05 16.38 12.21
CA LEU A 83 13.05 16.15 13.24
C LEU A 83 13.89 17.42 13.51
N PHE A 84 14.33 18.11 12.46
CA PHE A 84 15.06 19.36 12.57
C PHE A 84 14.24 20.43 13.32
N GLN A 85 12.96 20.58 12.98
CA GLN A 85 12.08 21.51 13.67
C GLN A 85 11.88 21.11 15.14
N LEU A 86 11.72 19.82 15.43
CA LEU A 86 11.53 19.31 16.78
C LEU A 86 12.76 19.61 17.64
N VAL A 87 13.96 19.33 17.13
CA VAL A 87 15.23 19.58 17.85
C VAL A 87 15.45 21.08 18.08
N THR A 88 15.25 21.89 17.04
CA THR A 88 15.49 23.34 17.11
C THR A 88 14.46 24.05 18.00
N ARG A 89 13.20 23.69 17.87
CA ARG A 89 12.09 24.33 18.63
C ARG A 89 11.82 23.67 19.97
N ARG A 90 12.45 22.51 20.24
CA ARG A 90 12.38 21.75 21.51
C ARG A 90 10.95 21.45 21.99
N SER A 91 9.99 21.38 21.07
CA SER A 91 8.59 21.08 21.39
C SER A 91 7.85 20.58 20.18
N ILE A 92 7.15 19.46 20.31
CA ILE A 92 6.33 18.89 19.24
C ILE A 92 5.21 19.84 18.81
N TRP A 93 4.67 20.61 19.74
CA TRP A 93 3.60 21.58 19.48
C TRP A 93 4.05 22.81 18.69
N LYS A 94 5.36 22.98 18.52
CA LYS A 94 5.95 24.04 17.70
C LYS A 94 6.39 23.57 16.33
N VAL A 95 6.27 22.27 16.05
CA VAL A 95 6.47 21.71 14.70
C VAL A 95 5.30 22.15 13.81
N ASP A 96 5.58 22.42 12.56
CA ASP A 96 4.56 22.88 11.62
C ASP A 96 3.47 21.82 11.46
N VAL A 97 2.21 22.23 11.60
CA VAL A 97 1.04 21.33 11.57
C VAL A 97 0.99 20.43 10.34
N PRO A 98 1.31 20.89 9.11
CA PRO A 98 1.34 20.01 7.95
C PRO A 98 2.34 18.85 8.09
N ILE A 99 3.49 19.08 8.72
CA ILE A 99 4.51 18.03 8.96
C ILE A 99 4.01 17.02 9.99
N LEU A 100 3.33 17.47 11.05
CA LEU A 100 2.73 16.57 12.04
C LEU A 100 1.64 15.70 11.45
N VAL A 101 0.77 16.31 10.63
CA VAL A 101 -0.30 15.56 9.92
C VAL A 101 0.29 14.54 8.97
N LEU A 102 1.31 14.92 8.21
CA LEU A 102 2.02 14.01 7.29
C LEU A 102 2.70 12.87 8.06
N GLY A 103 3.35 13.18 9.18
CA GLY A 103 3.96 12.17 10.05
C GLY A 103 2.94 11.17 10.61
N ALA A 104 1.79 11.66 11.08
CA ALA A 104 0.69 10.80 11.54
C ALA A 104 0.16 9.91 10.39
N PHE A 105 0.00 10.47 9.20
CA PHE A 105 -0.44 9.72 8.01
C PHE A 105 0.55 8.60 7.65
N TYR A 106 1.85 8.88 7.58
CA TYR A 106 2.86 7.86 7.33
C TYR A 106 2.95 6.84 8.45
N GLY A 107 2.74 7.23 9.70
CA GLY A 107 2.66 6.30 10.83
C GLY A 107 1.51 5.30 10.68
N ILE A 108 0.33 5.77 10.25
CA ILE A 108 -0.82 4.91 9.96
C ILE A 108 -0.53 3.99 8.76
N LEU A 109 0.08 4.52 7.69
CA LEU A 109 0.48 3.72 6.53
C LEU A 109 1.45 2.61 6.92
N ALA A 110 2.46 2.91 7.72
CA ALA A 110 3.42 1.93 8.20
C ALA A 110 2.75 0.84 9.05
N ALA A 111 1.82 1.22 9.93
CA ALA A 111 1.04 0.26 10.71
C ALA A 111 0.17 -0.65 9.83
N CYS A 112 -0.49 -0.09 8.81
CA CYS A 112 -1.23 -0.87 7.82
C CYS A 112 -0.32 -1.82 7.04
N TYR A 113 0.85 -1.35 6.61
CA TYR A 113 1.82 -2.17 5.90
C TYR A 113 2.25 -3.39 6.75
N VAL A 114 2.64 -3.15 8.01
CA VAL A 114 3.01 -4.24 8.93
C VAL A 114 1.84 -5.19 9.16
N PHE A 115 0.63 -4.68 9.35
CA PHE A 115 -0.56 -5.50 9.53
C PHE A 115 -0.78 -6.44 8.34
N PHE A 116 -0.74 -5.93 7.10
CA PHE A 116 -0.95 -6.76 5.91
C PHE A 116 0.25 -7.62 5.53
N ALA A 117 1.45 -7.32 6.02
CA ALA A 117 2.59 -8.22 5.91
C ALA A 117 2.42 -9.48 6.79
N VAL A 118 1.76 -9.32 7.95
CA VAL A 118 1.45 -10.44 8.85
C VAL A 118 0.16 -11.14 8.43
N VAL A 119 -0.90 -10.36 8.09
CA VAL A 119 -2.21 -10.89 7.68
C VAL A 119 -2.27 -10.88 6.15
N VAL A 120 -1.67 -11.88 5.52
CA VAL A 120 -1.67 -11.99 4.06
C VAL A 120 -3.09 -12.25 3.54
N ILE A 121 -3.60 -11.32 2.74
CA ILE A 121 -4.92 -11.42 2.11
C ILE A 121 -4.85 -12.13 0.77
N ASN A 122 -3.80 -11.86 -0.02
CA ASN A 122 -3.62 -12.40 -1.36
C ASN A 122 -2.14 -12.50 -1.69
N TYR A 123 -1.76 -13.52 -2.47
CA TYR A 123 -0.40 -13.70 -2.95
C TYR A 123 -0.24 -13.20 -4.39
N ARG A 124 0.99 -13.00 -4.83
CA ARG A 124 1.26 -12.62 -6.23
C ARG A 124 0.85 -13.75 -7.17
N PRO A 125 0.14 -13.43 -8.27
CA PRO A 125 -0.29 -14.44 -9.25
C PRO A 125 0.88 -15.00 -10.08
N VAL A 126 2.04 -14.38 -10.04
CA VAL A 126 3.24 -14.78 -10.79
C VAL A 126 4.41 -14.91 -9.83
N ILE A 127 5.05 -16.07 -9.82
CA ILE A 127 6.29 -16.30 -9.08
C ILE A 127 7.42 -15.71 -9.92
N LEU A 128 7.97 -14.59 -9.50
CA LEU A 128 9.15 -14.01 -10.12
C LEU A 128 10.37 -14.89 -9.81
N THR A 129 11.15 -15.21 -10.82
CA THR A 129 12.19 -16.27 -10.88
C THR A 129 13.39 -16.10 -9.95
N GLN A 130 13.40 -15.19 -9.01
CA GLN A 130 14.53 -14.96 -8.11
C GLN A 130 14.44 -15.64 -6.74
N GLY A 131 13.50 -16.56 -6.54
CA GLY A 131 13.40 -17.36 -5.31
C GLY A 131 12.03 -18.01 -5.14
N PRO A 132 11.92 -19.10 -4.37
CA PRO A 132 10.67 -19.79 -4.12
C PRO A 132 9.78 -19.07 -3.11
N VAL A 133 9.99 -17.76 -2.88
CA VAL A 133 9.29 -16.99 -1.87
C VAL A 133 8.00 -16.43 -2.47
N LEU A 134 6.88 -16.88 -1.93
CA LEU A 134 5.56 -16.32 -2.22
C LEU A 134 5.45 -14.93 -1.58
N GLU A 135 5.28 -13.91 -2.40
CA GLU A 135 5.13 -12.54 -1.93
C GLU A 135 3.66 -12.16 -1.77
N ALA A 136 3.35 -11.48 -0.67
CA ALA A 136 2.04 -10.86 -0.48
C ALA A 136 1.82 -9.75 -1.53
N SER A 137 0.63 -9.71 -2.13
CA SER A 137 0.30 -8.75 -3.19
C SER A 137 -0.82 -7.78 -2.85
N PHE A 138 -1.46 -7.92 -1.70
CA PHE A 138 -2.59 -7.06 -1.33
C PHE A 138 -2.46 -6.56 0.11
N PRO A 139 -2.62 -5.27 0.34
CA PRO A 139 -2.51 -4.19 -0.65
C PRO A 139 -1.08 -4.13 -1.23
N SER A 140 -0.95 -3.66 -2.48
CA SER A 140 0.35 -3.63 -3.15
C SER A 140 1.34 -2.75 -2.39
N SER A 141 2.57 -3.24 -2.18
CA SER A 141 3.68 -2.48 -1.60
C SER A 141 4.44 -1.64 -2.64
N HIS A 142 4.13 -1.84 -3.92
CA HIS A 142 4.79 -1.17 -5.05
C HIS A 142 3.93 -0.11 -5.74
N THR A 143 2.95 0.46 -5.05
CA THR A 143 2.12 1.56 -5.58
C THR A 143 2.55 2.90 -5.04
#